data_58040bf9e4cf3e630bbc8e6c930561d1
#
_entry.id   58040bf9e4cf3e630bbc8e6c930561d1
#
_cell.length_a   1.000
_cell.length_b   1.000
_cell.length_c   1.000
_cell.angle_alpha   90.00
_cell.angle_beta   90.00
_cell.angle_gamma   90.00
#
_symmetry.space_group_name_H-M   'P 1'
#
loop_
_entity.id
_entity.type
_entity.pdbx_description
1 polymer ?
#
loop_
_entity_poly.entity_id
_entity_poly.type
_entity_poly.pdbx_seq_one_letter_code
_entity_poly.pdbx_strand_id
1 'polypeptide(L)'
;MPPPDHTRKLLDKIAADITPETATFENVVLPIAEDENNSTLQSRIIGFYKDVSGDVNLRDASSKAEEIMDEFAIEASMREDIFKLVDAAYKKGDKLDPESQRLLEKERKSYITNGLGIPAGPQRDRFKEIKKRLSQIQIEFQKNLNEENGGIWFTKKELEGVPDDVVEGFEKGTGENEAKLRFTFKYTDLFPALKFALDAEVRRKIFIENENKVSNFAET
;
A
#
# COMPACT_ATOMS: atom_id res chain seq x y z
N MET A 1 -3.92 9.63 19.77
CA MET A 1 -4.05 10.62 18.66
C MET A 1 -3.71 9.85 17.40
N PRO A 2 -4.45 9.96 16.29
CA PRO A 2 -4.09 9.30 15.03
C PRO A 2 -2.68 9.69 14.59
N PRO A 3 -1.91 8.76 13.95
CA PRO A 3 -0.53 9.04 13.52
C PRO A 3 -0.35 10.36 12.75
N PRO A 4 -1.21 10.73 11.78
CA PRO A 4 -1.05 11.98 11.05
C PRO A 4 -1.07 13.24 11.92
N ASP A 5 -1.87 13.26 12.98
CA ASP A 5 -1.99 14.45 13.85
C ASP A 5 -0.76 14.64 14.75
N HIS A 6 -0.15 13.54 15.19
CA HIS A 6 1.08 13.59 15.98
C HIS A 6 2.23 14.12 15.14
N THR A 7 2.48 13.48 13.99
CA THR A 7 3.52 13.88 13.05
C THR A 7 3.36 15.33 12.59
N ARG A 8 2.12 15.75 12.26
CA ARG A 8 1.86 17.16 11.88
C ARG A 8 2.31 18.14 12.95
N LYS A 9 1.95 17.90 14.21
CA LYS A 9 2.36 18.76 15.34
C LYS A 9 3.87 18.79 15.54
N LEU A 10 4.54 17.63 15.36
CA LEU A 10 6.00 17.57 15.43
C LEU A 10 6.64 18.42 14.31
N LEU A 11 6.19 18.26 13.07
CA LEU A 11 6.72 19.01 11.92
C LEU A 11 6.46 20.53 12.10
N ASP A 12 5.27 20.90 12.57
CA ASP A 12 4.93 22.31 12.82
C ASP A 12 5.81 22.91 13.92
N LYS A 13 6.08 22.15 14.98
CA LYS A 13 6.98 22.54 16.05
C LYS A 13 8.40 22.73 15.56
N ILE A 14 8.95 21.75 14.80
CA ILE A 14 10.28 21.83 14.20
C ILE A 14 10.39 23.09 13.33
N ALA A 15 9.40 23.36 12.49
CA ALA A 15 9.39 24.52 11.60
C ALA A 15 9.28 25.86 12.35
N ALA A 16 8.63 25.88 13.52
CA ALA A 16 8.49 27.09 14.34
C ALA A 16 9.72 27.37 15.20
N ASP A 17 10.36 26.33 15.75
CA ASP A 17 11.41 26.47 16.77
C ASP A 17 12.83 26.48 16.18
N ILE A 18 13.03 25.97 14.96
CA ILE A 18 14.35 25.78 14.36
C ILE A 18 14.51 26.67 13.11
N THR A 19 15.65 27.34 13.01
CA THR A 19 16.03 28.11 11.81
C THR A 19 17.11 27.36 11.01
N PRO A 20 17.34 27.68 9.72
CA PRO A 20 18.44 27.08 8.95
C PRO A 20 19.81 27.19 9.62
N GLU A 21 20.05 28.27 10.38
CA GLU A 21 21.32 28.47 11.09
C GLU A 21 21.48 27.53 12.29
N THR A 22 20.38 27.14 12.94
CA THR A 22 20.38 26.27 14.12
C THR A 22 20.06 24.82 13.81
N ALA A 23 19.64 24.53 12.57
CA ALA A 23 19.26 23.17 12.14
C ALA A 23 20.48 22.21 12.22
N THR A 24 20.27 21.04 12.82
CA THR A 24 21.23 19.93 12.91
C THR A 24 20.54 18.61 12.62
N PHE A 25 21.32 17.54 12.46
CA PHE A 25 20.76 16.19 12.36
C PHE A 25 19.90 15.85 13.58
N GLU A 26 20.39 16.15 14.79
CA GLU A 26 19.78 15.78 16.06
C GLU A 26 18.46 16.51 16.32
N ASN A 27 18.32 17.76 15.88
CA ASN A 27 17.10 18.53 16.18
C ASN A 27 16.08 18.56 15.03
N VAL A 28 16.43 18.12 13.83
CA VAL A 28 15.53 18.08 12.66
C VAL A 28 15.29 16.64 12.21
N VAL A 29 16.34 15.91 11.82
CA VAL A 29 16.22 14.63 11.14
C VAL A 29 15.88 13.50 12.10
N LEU A 30 16.61 13.42 13.21
CA LEU A 30 16.42 12.36 14.20
C LEU A 30 15.00 12.32 14.79
N PRO A 31 14.39 13.44 15.24
CA PRO A 31 13.02 13.42 15.74
C PRO A 31 11.99 13.01 14.71
N ILE A 32 12.17 13.37 13.44
CA ILE A 32 11.29 12.96 12.33
C ILE A 32 11.40 11.45 12.10
N ALA A 33 12.62 10.90 12.06
CA ALA A 33 12.85 9.47 11.86
C ALA A 33 12.29 8.62 13.02
N GLU A 34 12.42 9.10 14.27
CA GLU A 34 11.82 8.45 15.43
C GLU A 34 10.30 8.44 15.38
N ASP A 35 9.69 9.56 14.98
CA ASP A 35 8.24 9.65 14.80
C ASP A 35 7.74 8.73 13.68
N GLU A 36 8.44 8.67 12.55
CA GLU A 36 8.11 7.76 11.46
C GLU A 36 8.14 6.29 11.88
N ASN A 37 9.15 5.88 12.64
CA ASN A 37 9.25 4.52 13.17
C ASN A 37 8.05 4.19 14.08
N ASN A 38 7.69 5.09 14.99
CA ASN A 38 6.57 4.89 15.90
C ASN A 38 5.23 4.87 15.15
N SER A 39 5.03 5.78 14.21
CA SER A 39 3.83 5.89 13.39
C SER A 39 3.66 4.68 12.46
N THR A 40 4.74 4.12 11.92
CA THR A 40 4.71 2.94 11.06
C THR A 40 4.15 1.71 11.78
N LEU A 41 4.49 1.51 13.05
CA LEU A 41 3.95 0.38 13.83
C LEU A 41 2.42 0.45 13.97
N GLN A 42 1.87 1.65 14.16
CA GLN A 42 0.43 1.85 14.32
C GLN A 42 -0.30 1.78 12.96
N SER A 43 0.24 2.40 11.93
CA SER A 43 -0.38 2.46 10.60
C SER A 43 -0.47 1.08 9.94
N ARG A 44 0.53 0.22 10.13
CA ARG A 44 0.49 -1.15 9.60
C ARG A 44 -0.66 -1.99 10.14
N ILE A 45 -0.98 -1.84 11.43
CA ILE A 45 -2.12 -2.54 12.03
C ILE A 45 -3.43 -2.04 11.41
N ILE A 46 -3.56 -0.73 11.24
CA ILE A 46 -4.76 -0.12 10.64
C ILE A 46 -4.94 -0.61 9.20
N GLY A 47 -3.90 -0.55 8.37
CA GLY A 47 -3.94 -0.98 6.98
C GLY A 47 -4.15 -2.48 6.77
N PHE A 48 -3.79 -3.31 7.77
CA PHE A 48 -3.92 -4.76 7.67
C PHE A 48 -5.37 -5.26 7.59
N TYR A 49 -6.31 -4.57 8.24
CA TYR A 49 -7.71 -5.00 8.26
C TYR A 49 -8.37 -5.04 6.87
N LYS A 50 -7.98 -4.18 5.93
CA LYS A 50 -8.52 -4.21 4.56
C LYS A 50 -8.23 -5.53 3.83
N ASP A 51 -7.13 -6.21 4.20
CA ASP A 51 -6.67 -7.43 3.53
C ASP A 51 -7.22 -8.71 4.17
N VAL A 52 -7.55 -8.67 5.48
CA VAL A 52 -7.84 -9.90 6.23
C VAL A 52 -9.22 -9.95 6.91
N SER A 53 -9.91 -8.81 7.05
CA SER A 53 -11.19 -8.79 7.75
C SER A 53 -12.31 -9.43 6.92
N GLY A 54 -13.11 -10.28 7.54
CA GLY A 54 -14.37 -10.76 6.96
C GLY A 54 -15.48 -9.69 6.93
N ASP A 55 -15.37 -8.65 7.78
CA ASP A 55 -16.34 -7.55 7.86
C ASP A 55 -16.02 -6.47 6.83
N VAL A 56 -16.96 -6.27 5.89
CA VAL A 56 -16.86 -5.26 4.81
C VAL A 56 -16.68 -3.85 5.39
N ASN A 57 -17.44 -3.50 6.44
CA ASN A 57 -17.37 -2.16 7.01
C ASN A 57 -15.98 -1.90 7.61
N LEU A 58 -15.35 -2.92 8.21
CA LEU A 58 -14.00 -2.79 8.75
C LEU A 58 -12.96 -2.67 7.64
N ARG A 59 -13.11 -3.40 6.52
CA ARG A 59 -12.24 -3.24 5.34
C ARG A 59 -12.36 -1.84 4.73
N ASP A 60 -13.58 -1.32 4.60
CA ASP A 60 -13.83 0.03 4.07
C ASP A 60 -13.25 1.11 4.99
N ALA A 61 -13.43 0.97 6.30
CA ALA A 61 -12.83 1.88 7.28
C ALA A 61 -11.30 1.86 7.24
N SER A 62 -10.69 0.69 7.07
CA SER A 62 -9.24 0.50 6.92
C SER A 62 -8.72 1.18 5.64
N SER A 63 -9.40 0.97 4.51
CA SER A 63 -9.05 1.62 3.23
C SER A 63 -9.16 3.14 3.31
N LYS A 64 -10.20 3.66 3.97
CA LYS A 64 -10.37 5.10 4.18
C LYS A 64 -9.30 5.69 5.08
N ALA A 65 -8.89 4.97 6.11
CA ALA A 65 -7.79 5.39 6.98
C ALA A 65 -6.45 5.43 6.22
N GLU A 66 -6.20 4.46 5.33
CA GLU A 66 -5.02 4.45 4.47
C GLU A 66 -5.00 5.66 3.52
N GLU A 67 -6.12 5.99 2.89
CA GLU A 67 -6.24 7.18 2.04
C GLU A 67 -5.84 8.46 2.79
N ILE A 68 -6.33 8.64 4.03
CA ILE A 68 -6.00 9.79 4.87
C ILE A 68 -4.50 9.81 5.22
N MET A 69 -3.92 8.65 5.54
CA MET A 69 -2.50 8.54 5.86
C MET A 69 -1.62 8.84 4.64
N ASP A 70 -1.99 8.36 3.47
CA ASP A 70 -1.26 8.59 2.22
C ASP A 70 -1.33 10.05 1.78
N GLU A 71 -2.51 10.68 1.87
CA GLU A 71 -2.63 12.11 1.59
C GLU A 71 -1.73 12.95 2.50
N PHE A 72 -1.72 12.62 3.80
CA PHE A 72 -0.85 13.28 4.75
C PHE A 72 0.64 13.04 4.44
N ALA A 73 1.04 11.80 4.11
CA ALA A 73 2.42 11.47 3.75
C ALA A 73 2.90 12.25 2.51
N ILE A 74 2.03 12.40 1.49
CA ILE A 74 2.31 13.24 0.33
C ILE A 74 2.52 14.68 0.75
N GLU A 75 1.66 15.24 1.59
CA GLU A 75 1.77 16.61 2.07
C GLU A 75 3.03 16.83 2.91
N ALA A 76 3.32 15.94 3.84
CA ALA A 76 4.52 15.99 4.68
C ALA A 76 5.81 15.91 3.85
N SER A 77 5.86 15.00 2.85
CA SER A 77 7.02 14.85 1.97
C SER A 77 7.30 16.05 1.05
N MET A 78 6.34 16.97 0.95
CA MET A 78 6.45 18.20 0.13
C MET A 78 6.49 19.48 1.00
N ARG A 79 6.75 19.35 2.31
CA ARG A 79 6.91 20.52 3.20
C ARG A 79 8.24 21.21 2.92
N GLU A 80 8.16 22.37 2.27
CA GLU A 80 9.32 23.18 1.88
C GLU A 80 10.04 23.78 3.10
N ASP A 81 9.32 24.11 4.15
CA ASP A 81 9.85 24.62 5.42
C ASP A 81 10.76 23.57 6.09
N ILE A 82 10.32 22.32 6.19
CA ILE A 82 11.12 21.21 6.73
C ILE A 82 12.31 20.90 5.82
N PHE A 83 12.10 20.86 4.50
CA PHE A 83 13.20 20.62 3.54
C PHE A 83 14.31 21.66 3.69
N LYS A 84 14.00 22.94 3.91
CA LYS A 84 15.02 23.99 4.13
C LYS A 84 15.89 23.68 5.35
N LEU A 85 15.32 23.13 6.42
CA LEU A 85 16.04 22.76 7.63
C LEU A 85 16.90 21.53 7.40
N VAL A 86 16.38 20.49 6.73
CA VAL A 86 17.13 19.28 6.36
C VAL A 86 18.31 19.63 5.44
N ASP A 87 18.07 20.47 4.43
CA ASP A 87 19.11 20.92 3.49
C ASP A 87 20.19 21.78 4.19
N ALA A 88 19.78 22.60 5.16
CA ALA A 88 20.71 23.38 5.97
C ALA A 88 21.58 22.48 6.87
N ALA A 89 20.99 21.50 7.55
CA ALA A 89 21.71 20.52 8.34
C ALA A 89 22.72 19.73 7.48
N TYR A 90 22.31 19.31 6.29
CA TYR A 90 23.19 18.63 5.33
C TYR A 90 24.38 19.52 4.90
N LYS A 91 24.14 20.79 4.59
CA LYS A 91 25.16 21.74 4.11
C LYS A 91 26.16 22.16 5.17
N LYS A 92 25.81 22.06 6.46
CA LYS A 92 26.75 22.31 7.55
C LYS A 92 27.95 21.35 7.51
N GLY A 93 27.73 20.12 7.07
CA GLY A 93 28.78 19.12 6.97
C GLY A 93 29.32 18.67 8.33
N ASP A 94 28.48 18.67 9.37
CA ASP A 94 28.80 18.18 10.69
C ASP A 94 29.29 16.73 10.61
N LYS A 95 30.30 16.37 11.41
CA LYS A 95 30.82 15.01 11.43
C LYS A 95 29.87 14.08 12.16
N LEU A 96 29.05 13.35 11.40
CA LEU A 96 28.17 12.32 11.89
C LEU A 96 28.82 10.93 11.76
N ASP A 97 28.25 9.94 12.46
CA ASP A 97 28.58 8.55 12.18
C ASP A 97 28.04 8.14 10.79
N PRO A 98 28.53 7.04 10.20
CA PRO A 98 28.16 6.67 8.82
C PRO A 98 26.66 6.39 8.60
N GLU A 99 25.95 5.91 9.62
CA GLU A 99 24.53 5.61 9.55
C GLU A 99 23.69 6.90 9.57
N SER A 100 23.96 7.78 10.51
CA SER A 100 23.34 9.11 10.62
C SER A 100 23.60 9.97 9.38
N GLN A 101 24.81 9.95 8.85
CA GLN A 101 25.16 10.65 7.61
C GLN A 101 24.32 10.12 6.44
N ARG A 102 24.22 8.80 6.31
CA ARG A 102 23.43 8.16 5.25
C ARG A 102 21.93 8.47 5.39
N LEU A 103 21.40 8.51 6.61
CA LEU A 103 20.01 8.89 6.86
C LEU A 103 19.75 10.33 6.41
N LEU A 104 20.58 11.28 6.83
CA LEU A 104 20.48 12.68 6.42
C LEU A 104 20.50 12.86 4.88
N GLU A 105 21.40 12.16 4.20
CA GLU A 105 21.49 12.17 2.74
C GLU A 105 20.23 11.62 2.07
N LYS A 106 19.68 10.52 2.59
CA LYS A 106 18.46 9.90 2.08
C LYS A 106 17.24 10.78 2.32
N GLU A 107 17.11 11.36 3.51
CA GLU A 107 16.03 12.28 3.84
C GLU A 107 16.04 13.49 2.90
N ARG A 108 17.18 14.13 2.76
CA ARG A 108 17.32 15.24 1.80
C ARG A 108 16.94 14.85 0.38
N LYS A 109 17.41 13.69 -0.09
CA LYS A 109 17.09 13.16 -1.43
C LYS A 109 15.60 12.86 -1.56
N SER A 110 14.99 12.32 -0.50
CA SER A 110 13.55 12.03 -0.46
C SER A 110 12.72 13.28 -0.73
N TYR A 111 12.98 14.39 -0.03
CA TYR A 111 12.29 15.65 -0.29
C TYR A 111 12.44 16.14 -1.74
N ILE A 112 13.64 16.05 -2.30
CA ILE A 112 13.91 16.45 -3.69
C ILE A 112 13.10 15.60 -4.68
N THR A 113 13.14 14.28 -4.53
CA THR A 113 12.43 13.35 -5.43
C THR A 113 10.93 13.36 -5.24
N ASN A 114 10.45 13.76 -4.06
CA ASN A 114 9.02 13.92 -3.76
C ASN A 114 8.45 15.26 -4.29
N GLY A 115 9.20 16.03 -5.04
CA GLY A 115 8.70 17.18 -5.77
C GLY A 115 9.36 18.51 -5.42
N LEU A 116 10.15 18.59 -4.35
CA LEU A 116 10.84 19.85 -3.99
C LEU A 116 12.06 20.16 -4.89
N GLY A 117 12.48 19.22 -5.74
CA GLY A 117 13.39 19.49 -6.85
C GLY A 117 12.74 20.26 -8.01
N ILE A 118 11.41 20.34 -8.05
CA ILE A 118 10.66 21.11 -9.05
C ILE A 118 10.48 22.53 -8.48
N PRO A 119 10.77 23.61 -9.25
CA PRO A 119 10.50 24.96 -8.80
C PRO A 119 9.05 25.14 -8.32
N ALA A 120 8.84 25.98 -7.30
CA ALA A 120 7.49 26.30 -6.81
C ALA A 120 6.64 26.90 -7.96
N GLY A 121 5.37 26.49 -8.04
CA GLY A 121 4.44 26.94 -9.05
C GLY A 121 3.65 25.79 -9.69
N PRO A 122 2.95 26.05 -10.81
CA PRO A 122 1.95 25.13 -11.37
C PRO A 122 2.48 23.72 -11.70
N GLN A 123 3.75 23.55 -12.03
CA GLN A 123 4.33 22.24 -12.30
C GLN A 123 4.46 21.40 -11.03
N ARG A 124 4.89 22.01 -9.91
CA ARG A 124 4.96 21.33 -8.60
C ARG A 124 3.56 21.00 -8.11
N ASP A 125 2.60 21.90 -8.26
CA ASP A 125 1.21 21.67 -7.87
C ASP A 125 0.63 20.51 -8.68
N ARG A 126 0.87 20.48 -9.99
CA ARG A 126 0.46 19.36 -10.86
C ARG A 126 1.11 18.04 -10.48
N PHE A 127 2.39 18.05 -10.10
CA PHE A 127 3.08 16.86 -9.61
C PHE A 127 2.40 16.33 -8.32
N LYS A 128 2.04 17.22 -7.40
CA LYS A 128 1.32 16.86 -6.17
C LYS A 128 -0.04 16.23 -6.46
N GLU A 129 -0.81 16.80 -7.37
CA GLU A 129 -2.10 16.26 -7.81
C GLU A 129 -1.96 14.86 -8.40
N ILE A 130 -0.96 14.65 -9.28
CA ILE A 130 -0.68 13.34 -9.89
C ILE A 130 -0.33 12.32 -8.81
N LYS A 131 0.50 12.66 -7.83
CA LYS A 131 0.83 11.77 -6.71
C LYS A 131 -0.42 11.36 -5.92
N LYS A 132 -1.28 12.32 -5.56
CA LYS A 132 -2.52 12.03 -4.85
C LYS A 132 -3.44 11.11 -5.66
N ARG A 133 -3.61 11.39 -6.96
CA ARG A 133 -4.43 10.56 -7.84
C ARG A 133 -3.85 9.14 -8.00
N LEU A 134 -2.53 9.03 -8.11
CA LEU A 134 -1.87 7.74 -8.18
C LEU A 134 -2.08 6.89 -6.92
N SER A 135 -1.94 7.48 -5.73
CA SER A 135 -2.24 6.81 -4.47
C SER A 135 -3.69 6.31 -4.41
N GLN A 136 -4.65 7.15 -4.78
CA GLN A 136 -6.07 6.76 -4.83
C GLN A 136 -6.31 5.57 -5.77
N ILE A 137 -5.73 5.61 -6.97
CA ILE A 137 -5.86 4.51 -7.95
C ILE A 137 -5.24 3.22 -7.40
N GLN A 138 -4.10 3.29 -6.71
CA GLN A 138 -3.45 2.12 -6.10
C GLN A 138 -4.33 1.50 -5.00
N ILE A 139 -4.92 2.31 -4.13
CA ILE A 139 -5.84 1.84 -3.08
C ILE A 139 -7.08 1.19 -3.70
N GLU A 140 -7.69 1.83 -4.69
CA GLU A 140 -8.87 1.31 -5.40
C GLU A 140 -8.56 -0.01 -6.13
N PHE A 141 -7.43 -0.08 -6.81
CA PHE A 141 -6.97 -1.30 -7.48
C PHE A 141 -6.77 -2.45 -6.50
N GLN A 142 -6.10 -2.20 -5.36
CA GLN A 142 -5.89 -3.21 -4.34
C GLN A 142 -7.21 -3.66 -3.71
N LYS A 143 -8.13 -2.73 -3.45
CA LYS A 143 -9.47 -3.04 -2.96
C LYS A 143 -10.21 -3.96 -3.93
N ASN A 144 -10.22 -3.65 -5.22
CA ASN A 144 -10.86 -4.45 -6.25
C ASN A 144 -10.29 -5.88 -6.30
N LEU A 145 -8.96 -6.01 -6.17
CA LEU A 145 -8.31 -7.33 -6.08
C LEU A 145 -8.73 -8.12 -4.84
N ASN A 146 -8.81 -7.46 -3.69
CA ASN A 146 -9.16 -8.12 -2.43
C ASN A 146 -10.64 -8.55 -2.39
N GLU A 147 -11.51 -7.78 -3.03
CA GLU A 147 -12.96 -8.01 -3.07
C GLU A 147 -13.39 -8.86 -4.27
N GLU A 148 -12.45 -9.27 -5.14
CA GLU A 148 -12.72 -10.16 -6.23
C GLU A 148 -13.32 -11.49 -5.71
N ASN A 149 -14.52 -11.84 -6.19
CA ASN A 149 -15.28 -13.01 -5.79
C ASN A 149 -15.72 -13.88 -6.98
N GLY A 150 -15.11 -13.71 -8.15
CA GLY A 150 -15.31 -14.55 -9.30
C GLY A 150 -14.92 -16.01 -9.03
N GLY A 151 -15.27 -16.86 -9.96
CA GLY A 151 -14.95 -18.27 -9.86
C GLY A 151 -15.39 -19.04 -11.08
N ILE A 152 -14.97 -20.29 -11.14
CA ILE A 152 -15.28 -21.22 -12.23
C ILE A 152 -16.01 -22.42 -11.65
N TRP A 153 -17.02 -22.91 -12.36
CA TRP A 153 -17.70 -24.12 -11.99
C TRP A 153 -17.08 -25.33 -12.68
N PHE A 154 -16.60 -26.29 -11.88
CA PHE A 154 -16.03 -27.56 -12.33
C PHE A 154 -16.81 -28.75 -11.79
N THR A 155 -16.90 -29.82 -12.55
CA THR A 155 -17.34 -31.12 -12.04
C THR A 155 -16.25 -31.74 -11.15
N LYS A 156 -16.62 -32.65 -10.27
CA LYS A 156 -15.63 -33.38 -9.45
C LYS A 156 -14.61 -34.15 -10.32
N LYS A 157 -15.02 -34.62 -11.51
CA LYS A 157 -14.13 -35.30 -12.45
C LYS A 157 -13.06 -34.38 -13.04
N GLU A 158 -13.43 -33.14 -13.37
CA GLU A 158 -12.45 -32.15 -13.88
C GLU A 158 -11.43 -31.77 -12.82
N LEU A 159 -11.79 -31.83 -11.54
CA LEU A 159 -10.90 -31.55 -10.40
C LEU A 159 -10.08 -32.79 -9.95
N GLU A 160 -10.06 -33.87 -10.74
CA GLU A 160 -9.27 -35.06 -10.40
C GLU A 160 -7.79 -34.71 -10.17
N GLY A 161 -7.25 -35.19 -9.07
CA GLY A 161 -5.87 -34.92 -8.62
C GLY A 161 -5.76 -33.77 -7.60
N VAL A 162 -6.74 -32.87 -7.52
CA VAL A 162 -6.78 -31.86 -6.45
C VAL A 162 -7.07 -32.56 -5.12
N PRO A 163 -6.36 -32.23 -4.01
CA PRO A 163 -6.57 -32.85 -2.71
C PRO A 163 -8.03 -32.79 -2.24
N ASP A 164 -8.54 -33.89 -1.68
CA ASP A 164 -9.95 -34.02 -1.29
C ASP A 164 -10.35 -32.97 -0.25
N ASP A 165 -9.50 -32.64 0.71
CA ASP A 165 -9.73 -31.62 1.71
C ASP A 165 -9.95 -30.21 1.12
N VAL A 166 -9.29 -29.90 0.01
CA VAL A 166 -9.49 -28.66 -0.74
C VAL A 166 -10.83 -28.70 -1.47
N VAL A 167 -11.11 -29.79 -2.18
CA VAL A 167 -12.35 -29.97 -2.98
C VAL A 167 -13.60 -30.00 -2.10
N GLU A 168 -13.52 -30.58 -0.91
CA GLU A 168 -14.62 -30.60 0.07
C GLU A 168 -15.02 -29.22 0.59
N GLY A 169 -14.09 -28.27 0.57
CA GLY A 169 -14.31 -26.89 0.94
C GLY A 169 -15.05 -26.05 -0.12
N PHE A 170 -15.18 -26.56 -1.35
CA PHE A 170 -15.80 -25.80 -2.43
C PHE A 170 -17.32 -25.72 -2.29
N GLU A 171 -17.87 -24.57 -2.66
CA GLU A 171 -19.31 -24.35 -2.71
C GLU A 171 -19.96 -25.29 -3.73
N LYS A 172 -21.04 -25.97 -3.33
CA LYS A 172 -21.80 -26.86 -4.20
C LYS A 172 -22.77 -26.08 -5.06
N GLY A 173 -22.78 -26.34 -6.34
CA GLY A 173 -23.68 -25.70 -7.28
C GLY A 173 -25.14 -26.12 -7.12
N THR A 174 -26.03 -25.27 -7.56
CA THR A 174 -27.47 -25.49 -7.64
C THR A 174 -27.99 -25.11 -9.02
N GLY A 175 -29.16 -25.61 -9.41
CA GLY A 175 -29.78 -25.33 -10.71
C GLY A 175 -28.88 -25.74 -11.88
N GLU A 176 -28.49 -24.81 -12.73
CA GLU A 176 -27.65 -25.09 -13.93
C GLU A 176 -26.24 -25.58 -13.56
N ASN A 177 -25.79 -25.33 -12.33
CA ASN A 177 -24.53 -25.79 -11.80
C ASN A 177 -24.69 -26.99 -10.86
N GLU A 178 -25.84 -27.66 -10.85
CA GLU A 178 -26.02 -28.89 -10.09
C GLU A 178 -24.95 -29.92 -10.44
N ALA A 179 -24.40 -30.59 -9.43
CA ALA A 179 -23.24 -31.50 -9.53
C ALA A 179 -21.89 -30.83 -9.86
N LYS A 180 -21.78 -29.52 -9.88
CA LYS A 180 -20.52 -28.80 -10.00
C LYS A 180 -20.09 -28.19 -8.66
N LEU A 181 -18.81 -27.87 -8.57
CA LEU A 181 -18.17 -27.24 -7.43
C LEU A 181 -17.61 -25.88 -7.87
N ARG A 182 -17.78 -24.86 -7.05
CA ARG A 182 -17.28 -23.53 -7.34
C ARG A 182 -15.84 -23.39 -6.88
N PHE A 183 -14.96 -23.30 -7.84
CA PHE A 183 -13.58 -22.93 -7.65
C PHE A 183 -13.47 -21.40 -7.60
N THR A 184 -12.72 -20.86 -6.63
CA THR A 184 -12.46 -19.42 -6.54
C THR A 184 -10.99 -19.09 -6.88
N PHE A 185 -10.68 -17.80 -7.13
CA PHE A 185 -9.32 -17.38 -7.39
C PHE A 185 -8.54 -17.03 -6.10
N LYS A 186 -9.04 -17.46 -4.94
CA LYS A 186 -8.31 -17.34 -3.68
C LYS A 186 -7.15 -18.34 -3.63
N TYR A 187 -6.08 -17.99 -2.96
CA TYR A 187 -4.85 -18.78 -2.94
C TYR A 187 -5.03 -20.21 -2.41
N THR A 188 -5.98 -20.40 -1.50
CA THR A 188 -6.35 -21.71 -0.94
C THR A 188 -6.85 -22.68 -2.01
N ASP A 189 -7.52 -22.18 -3.04
CA ASP A 189 -8.07 -22.97 -4.15
C ASP A 189 -7.09 -23.00 -5.32
N LEU A 190 -6.55 -21.83 -5.67
CA LEU A 190 -5.75 -21.59 -6.86
C LEU A 190 -4.49 -22.46 -6.90
N PHE A 191 -3.67 -22.41 -5.86
CA PHE A 191 -2.38 -23.12 -5.88
C PHE A 191 -2.53 -24.65 -5.86
N PRO A 192 -3.40 -25.25 -5.03
CA PRO A 192 -3.60 -26.70 -5.09
C PRO A 192 -4.12 -27.15 -6.46
N ALA A 193 -5.07 -26.43 -7.06
CA ALA A 193 -5.61 -26.80 -8.37
C ALA A 193 -4.58 -26.69 -9.48
N LEU A 194 -3.80 -25.60 -9.57
CA LEU A 194 -2.73 -25.47 -10.56
C LEU A 194 -1.62 -26.50 -10.39
N LYS A 195 -1.36 -26.93 -9.15
CA LYS A 195 -0.29 -27.90 -8.84
C LYS A 195 -0.71 -29.32 -9.07
N PHE A 196 -1.95 -29.71 -8.75
CA PHE A 196 -2.36 -31.10 -8.61
C PHE A 196 -3.46 -31.56 -9.59
N ALA A 197 -4.28 -30.66 -10.17
CA ALA A 197 -5.27 -31.08 -11.16
C ALA A 197 -4.58 -31.84 -12.31
N LEU A 198 -5.08 -33.03 -12.63
CA LEU A 198 -4.49 -33.87 -13.67
C LEU A 198 -4.73 -33.33 -15.07
N ASP A 199 -5.94 -32.77 -15.30
CA ASP A 199 -6.31 -32.22 -16.60
C ASP A 199 -5.58 -30.89 -16.89
N ALA A 200 -4.82 -30.85 -17.96
CA ALA A 200 -4.07 -29.67 -18.40
C ALA A 200 -5.00 -28.52 -18.84
N GLU A 201 -6.18 -28.82 -19.42
CA GLU A 201 -7.14 -27.79 -19.84
C GLU A 201 -7.80 -27.12 -18.65
N VAL A 202 -8.04 -27.85 -17.56
CA VAL A 202 -8.52 -27.28 -16.30
C VAL A 202 -7.47 -26.30 -15.75
N ARG A 203 -6.20 -26.69 -15.67
CA ARG A 203 -5.12 -25.79 -15.23
C ARG A 203 -5.00 -24.56 -16.12
N ARG A 204 -5.07 -24.75 -17.46
CA ARG A 204 -5.01 -23.64 -18.42
C ARG A 204 -6.18 -22.66 -18.21
N LYS A 205 -7.40 -23.16 -18.06
CA LYS A 205 -8.58 -22.35 -17.83
C LYS A 205 -8.48 -21.55 -16.54
N ILE A 206 -8.09 -22.20 -15.44
CA ILE A 206 -7.88 -21.57 -14.15
C ILE A 206 -6.84 -20.45 -14.27
N PHE A 207 -5.71 -20.71 -14.92
CA PHE A 207 -4.64 -19.72 -15.08
C PHE A 207 -5.11 -18.49 -15.86
N ILE A 208 -5.74 -18.70 -17.03
CA ILE A 208 -6.21 -17.59 -17.88
C ILE A 208 -7.24 -16.73 -17.16
N GLU A 209 -8.24 -17.35 -16.53
CA GLU A 209 -9.28 -16.61 -15.81
C GLU A 209 -8.72 -15.88 -14.59
N ASN A 210 -7.78 -16.47 -13.87
CA ASN A 210 -7.10 -15.78 -12.76
C ASN A 210 -6.31 -14.56 -13.23
N GLU A 211 -5.58 -14.65 -14.36
CA GLU A 211 -4.83 -13.52 -14.90
C GLU A 211 -5.76 -12.41 -15.44
N ASN A 212 -6.95 -12.78 -15.87
CA ASN A 212 -7.95 -11.84 -16.40
C ASN A 212 -8.88 -11.25 -15.32
N LYS A 213 -8.82 -11.71 -14.07
CA LYS A 213 -9.74 -11.26 -13.01
C LYS A 213 -9.79 -9.75 -12.79
N VAL A 214 -8.71 -9.03 -13.13
CA VAL A 214 -8.61 -7.57 -12.99
C VAL A 214 -9.18 -6.83 -14.20
N SER A 215 -9.24 -7.46 -15.38
CA SER A 215 -9.74 -6.80 -16.59
C SER A 215 -11.22 -6.42 -16.50
N ASN A 216 -11.99 -7.11 -15.66
CA ASN A 216 -13.40 -6.84 -15.41
C ASN A 216 -13.65 -5.52 -14.64
N PHE A 217 -12.62 -4.93 -14.06
CA PHE A 217 -12.67 -3.63 -13.33
C PHE A 217 -12.15 -2.46 -14.16
N ALA A 218 -11.65 -2.70 -15.38
CA ALA A 218 -11.04 -1.66 -16.21
C ALA A 218 -12.06 -0.79 -16.98
N GLU A 219 -13.36 -1.08 -16.89
CA GLU A 219 -14.44 -0.39 -17.62
C GLU A 219 -15.24 0.60 -16.74
N THR A 220 -14.79 0.90 -15.53
CA THR A 220 -15.36 1.94 -14.66
C THR A 220 -14.34 3.03 -14.35
#